data_283965c8c8d3e89321b33aee3b205410
#
_entry.id   283965c8c8d3e89321b33aee3b205410
#
_cell.length_a   1.000
_cell.length_b   1.000
_cell.length_c   1.000
_cell.angle_alpha   90.00
_cell.angle_beta   90.00
_cell.angle_gamma   90.00
#
_symmetry.space_group_name_H-M   'P 1'
#
loop_
_entity.id
_entity.type
_entity.pdbx_description
1 polymer ?
#
loop_
_entity_poly.entity_id
_entity_poly.type
_entity_poly.pdbx_seq_one_letter_code
_entity_poly.pdbx_strand_id
1 'polypeptide(L)'
;MVTGPFINASAVLVGGVLGALLSQRLPERIRTSMTSIFGLASLGIGILLVIKCANLPVMVLSTLVGTLLGEICNMEKGINTLVSQLQQLLTPKGKIKASAHDSYIQSYVAIIVLFCASGTGVFGAMREGMTGDASILIAKAFLDFFTATIFACTLGIAVAAISVPMLLIQLTLAACAAIIMPLTTPMMLADFSAVGGMLLVATGLRICGIKMFAVVNMLPALVLAMPISAAWTLFFA
;
A
#
# COMPACT_ATOMS: atom_id res chain seq x y z
N MET A 1 3.92 14.26 -15.46
CA MET A 1 3.52 15.03 -14.26
C MET A 1 2.92 14.01 -13.30
N VAL A 2 3.40 13.93 -12.06
CA VAL A 2 2.92 12.93 -11.08
C VAL A 2 1.64 13.48 -10.43
N THR A 3 0.49 12.84 -10.68
CA THR A 3 -0.84 13.29 -10.22
C THR A 3 -1.52 12.32 -9.26
N GLY A 4 -1.21 11.04 -9.39
CA GLY A 4 -1.81 9.95 -8.60
C GLY A 4 -1.70 10.11 -7.09
N PRO A 5 -0.52 10.46 -6.53
CA PRO A 5 -0.37 10.72 -5.10
C PRO A 5 -1.29 11.82 -4.58
N PHE A 6 -1.46 12.89 -5.35
CA PHE A 6 -2.36 13.99 -4.97
C PHE A 6 -3.82 13.56 -4.99
N ILE A 7 -4.24 12.81 -6.04
CA ILE A 7 -5.60 12.27 -6.15
C ILE A 7 -5.87 11.32 -4.98
N ASN A 8 -4.92 10.42 -4.67
CA ASN A 8 -5.08 9.46 -3.58
C ASN A 8 -5.13 10.15 -2.21
N ALA A 9 -4.24 11.10 -1.95
CA ALA A 9 -4.24 11.87 -0.70
C ALA A 9 -5.52 12.69 -0.53
N SER A 10 -6.01 13.32 -1.61
CA SER A 10 -7.29 14.03 -1.59
C SER A 10 -8.47 13.10 -1.29
N ALA A 11 -8.46 11.89 -1.84
CA ALA A 11 -9.48 10.88 -1.59
C ALA A 11 -9.52 10.47 -0.10
N VAL A 12 -8.35 10.22 0.51
CA VAL A 12 -8.25 9.90 1.95
C VAL A 12 -8.67 11.09 2.82
N LEU A 13 -8.27 12.31 2.46
CA LEU A 13 -8.66 13.52 3.18
C LEU A 13 -10.18 13.71 3.16
N VAL A 14 -10.79 13.68 1.98
CA VAL A 14 -12.24 13.87 1.80
C VAL A 14 -13.01 12.72 2.45
N GLY A 15 -12.59 11.48 2.23
CA GLY A 15 -13.19 10.31 2.86
C GLY A 15 -13.12 10.35 4.39
N GLY A 16 -11.95 10.75 4.93
CA GLY A 16 -11.75 10.92 6.37
C GLY A 16 -12.64 12.01 6.98
N VAL A 17 -12.78 13.16 6.31
CA VAL A 17 -13.69 14.24 6.76
C VAL A 17 -15.14 13.78 6.69
N LEU A 18 -15.58 13.21 5.56
CA LEU A 18 -16.95 12.72 5.39
C LEU A 18 -17.30 11.64 6.41
N GLY A 19 -16.39 10.68 6.65
CA GLY A 19 -16.61 9.63 7.65
C GLY A 19 -16.73 10.17 9.07
N ALA A 20 -15.90 11.16 9.43
CA ALA A 20 -15.98 11.83 10.73
C ALA A 20 -17.33 12.57 10.92
N LEU A 21 -17.87 13.17 9.85
CA LEU A 21 -19.17 13.82 9.87
C LEU A 21 -20.34 12.81 9.93
N LEU A 22 -20.20 11.67 9.25
CA LEU A 22 -21.22 10.61 9.25
C LEU A 22 -21.33 9.88 10.59
N SER A 23 -20.25 9.83 11.38
CA SER A 23 -20.17 9.28 12.75
C SER A 23 -21.09 8.05 12.94
N GLN A 24 -20.60 6.89 13.17
CA GLN A 24 -21.30 5.63 13.52
C GLN A 24 -22.63 5.29 12.77
N ARG A 25 -23.06 6.10 11.79
CA ARG A 25 -24.32 5.89 11.04
C ARG A 25 -24.23 4.82 9.94
N LEU A 26 -23.02 4.37 9.59
CA LEU A 26 -22.83 3.33 8.57
C LEU A 26 -23.11 1.94 9.15
N PRO A 27 -24.09 1.20 8.61
CA PRO A 27 -24.36 -0.18 9.01
C PRO A 27 -23.13 -1.07 8.81
N GLU A 28 -22.90 -1.97 9.77
CA GLU A 28 -21.75 -2.90 9.72
C GLU A 28 -21.75 -3.77 8.45
N ARG A 29 -22.94 -4.14 7.97
CA ARG A 29 -23.11 -4.87 6.71
C ARG A 29 -22.46 -4.15 5.52
N ILE A 30 -22.63 -2.81 5.42
CA ILE A 30 -22.04 -2.02 4.32
C ILE A 30 -20.52 -1.98 4.48
N ARG A 31 -20.01 -1.78 5.70
CA ARG A 31 -18.57 -1.77 6.00
C ARG A 31 -17.90 -3.07 5.57
N THR A 32 -18.45 -4.20 5.95
CA THR A 32 -17.90 -5.52 5.62
C THR A 32 -17.95 -5.81 4.13
N SER A 33 -19.09 -5.53 3.48
CA SER A 33 -19.26 -5.77 2.03
C SER A 33 -18.29 -4.91 1.20
N MET A 34 -18.13 -3.62 1.53
CA MET A 34 -17.21 -2.74 0.82
C MET A 34 -15.76 -3.21 0.97
N THR A 35 -15.34 -3.57 2.18
CA THR A 35 -13.98 -4.10 2.41
C THR A 35 -13.69 -5.33 1.56
N SER A 36 -14.65 -6.27 1.45
CA SER A 36 -14.51 -7.45 0.60
C SER A 36 -14.39 -7.11 -0.90
N ILE A 37 -15.17 -6.14 -1.38
CA ILE A 37 -15.09 -5.66 -2.76
C ILE A 37 -13.71 -5.00 -3.03
N PHE A 38 -13.16 -4.29 -2.09
CA PHE A 38 -11.81 -3.69 -2.22
C PHE A 38 -10.74 -4.78 -2.34
N GLY A 39 -10.83 -5.82 -1.52
CA GLY A 39 -9.95 -6.97 -1.65
C GLY A 39 -10.06 -7.63 -3.02
N LEU A 40 -11.28 -7.83 -3.51
CA LEU A 40 -11.52 -8.42 -4.83
C LEU A 40 -10.98 -7.53 -5.97
N ALA A 41 -11.15 -6.21 -5.89
CA ALA A 41 -10.59 -5.27 -6.87
C ALA A 41 -9.06 -5.33 -6.90
N SER A 42 -8.41 -5.36 -5.72
CA SER A 42 -6.96 -5.51 -5.61
C SER A 42 -6.46 -6.82 -6.22
N LEU A 43 -7.18 -7.94 -5.99
CA LEU A 43 -6.90 -9.23 -6.62
C LEU A 43 -7.00 -9.14 -8.14
N GLY A 44 -8.07 -8.56 -8.67
CA GLY A 44 -8.29 -8.42 -10.12
C GLY A 44 -7.17 -7.62 -10.79
N ILE A 45 -6.80 -6.45 -10.23
CA ILE A 45 -5.70 -5.64 -10.75
C ILE A 45 -4.38 -6.41 -10.67
N GLY A 46 -4.12 -7.08 -9.55
CA GLY A 46 -2.90 -7.87 -9.36
C GLY A 46 -2.75 -8.99 -10.39
N ILE A 47 -3.81 -9.75 -10.66
CA ILE A 47 -3.83 -10.81 -11.68
C ILE A 47 -3.54 -10.24 -13.07
N LEU A 48 -4.18 -9.11 -13.45
CA LEU A 48 -3.94 -8.46 -14.73
C LEU A 48 -2.49 -8.02 -14.93
N LEU A 49 -1.80 -7.64 -13.85
CA LEU A 49 -0.38 -7.28 -13.91
C LEU A 49 0.54 -8.51 -14.00
N VAL A 50 0.21 -9.57 -13.26
CA VAL A 50 0.96 -10.84 -13.30
C VAL A 50 0.95 -11.47 -14.70
N ILE A 51 -0.19 -11.42 -15.41
CA ILE A 51 -0.32 -11.95 -16.78
C ILE A 51 0.61 -11.21 -17.77
N LYS A 52 0.99 -9.96 -17.48
CA LYS A 52 1.91 -9.19 -18.34
C LYS A 52 3.40 -9.44 -18.06
N CYS A 53 3.72 -10.46 -17.28
CA CYS A 53 5.08 -10.85 -16.94
C CYS A 53 5.90 -11.17 -18.21
N ALA A 54 7.10 -10.61 -18.32
CA ALA A 54 8.01 -10.94 -19.40
C ALA A 54 8.76 -12.26 -19.09
N ASN A 55 9.27 -12.40 -17.87
CA ASN A 55 10.05 -13.56 -17.43
C ASN A 55 9.49 -14.14 -16.13
N LEU A 56 8.74 -15.25 -16.22
CA LEU A 56 8.18 -15.93 -15.04
C LEU A 56 9.22 -16.26 -13.96
N PRO A 57 10.43 -16.81 -14.31
CA PRO A 57 11.44 -17.08 -13.29
C PRO A 57 11.91 -15.84 -12.54
N VAL A 58 11.99 -14.69 -13.21
CA VAL A 58 12.37 -13.40 -12.60
C VAL A 58 11.32 -12.98 -11.58
N MET A 59 10.04 -13.02 -11.94
CA MET A 59 8.94 -12.68 -11.04
C MET A 59 8.95 -13.58 -9.79
N VAL A 60 9.08 -14.90 -9.97
CA VAL A 60 9.08 -15.85 -8.84
C VAL A 60 10.31 -15.66 -7.97
N LEU A 61 11.50 -15.58 -8.56
CA LEU A 61 12.76 -15.42 -7.82
C LEU A 61 12.77 -14.09 -7.03
N SER A 62 12.39 -12.99 -7.68
CA SER A 62 12.33 -11.68 -7.03
C SER A 62 11.35 -11.67 -5.86
N THR A 63 10.19 -12.30 -6.03
CA THR A 63 9.17 -12.39 -4.97
C THR A 63 9.68 -13.22 -3.80
N LEU A 64 10.29 -14.40 -4.06
CA LEU A 64 10.80 -15.28 -3.01
C LEU A 64 11.96 -14.64 -2.25
N VAL A 65 12.99 -14.18 -2.97
CA VAL A 65 14.20 -13.60 -2.34
C VAL A 65 13.84 -12.28 -1.63
N GLY A 66 13.03 -11.43 -2.28
CA GLY A 66 12.60 -10.18 -1.67
C GLY A 66 11.78 -10.38 -0.41
N THR A 67 10.84 -11.32 -0.41
CA THR A 67 10.06 -11.65 0.79
C THR A 67 10.96 -12.24 1.88
N LEU A 68 11.90 -13.12 1.53
CA LEU A 68 12.85 -13.69 2.49
C LEU A 68 13.68 -12.60 3.16
N LEU A 69 14.21 -11.64 2.39
CA LEU A 69 14.95 -10.50 2.95
C LEU A 69 14.06 -9.65 3.87
N GLY A 70 12.83 -9.36 3.46
CA GLY A 70 11.89 -8.62 4.29
C GLY A 70 11.53 -9.33 5.59
N GLU A 71 11.37 -10.66 5.57
CA GLU A 71 11.13 -11.48 6.76
C GLU A 71 12.35 -11.50 7.69
N ILE A 72 13.56 -11.67 7.15
CA ILE A 72 14.82 -11.60 7.94
C ILE A 72 14.95 -10.24 8.62
N CYS A 73 14.63 -9.15 7.91
CA CYS A 73 14.66 -7.80 8.45
C CYS A 73 13.44 -7.47 9.35
N ASN A 74 12.43 -8.34 9.41
CA ASN A 74 11.17 -8.08 10.14
C ASN A 74 10.55 -6.72 9.80
N MET A 75 10.51 -6.34 8.52
CA MET A 75 10.14 -4.99 8.08
C MET A 75 8.73 -4.58 8.52
N GLU A 76 7.74 -5.47 8.40
CA GLU A 76 6.36 -5.18 8.83
C GLU A 76 6.28 -4.90 10.33
N LYS A 77 7.00 -5.66 11.16
CA LYS A 77 7.08 -5.41 12.59
C LYS A 77 7.82 -4.11 12.91
N GLY A 78 8.90 -3.82 12.19
CA GLY A 78 9.65 -2.57 12.32
C GLY A 78 8.79 -1.34 12.02
N ILE A 79 8.04 -1.34 10.91
CA ILE A 79 7.12 -0.25 10.55
C ILE A 79 6.01 -0.09 11.58
N ASN A 80 5.39 -1.18 12.04
CA ASN A 80 4.38 -1.14 13.08
C ASN A 80 4.92 -0.51 14.37
N THR A 81 6.15 -0.87 14.77
CA THR A 81 6.80 -0.30 15.95
C THR A 81 7.08 1.19 15.78
N LEU A 82 7.63 1.59 14.62
CA LEU A 82 7.91 2.99 14.32
C LEU A 82 6.65 3.85 14.37
N VAL A 83 5.55 3.40 13.73
CA VAL A 83 4.28 4.10 13.72
C VAL A 83 3.71 4.22 15.14
N SER A 84 3.82 3.16 15.96
CA SER A 84 3.40 3.19 17.36
C SER A 84 4.18 4.20 18.19
N GLN A 85 5.49 4.29 17.99
CA GLN A 85 6.35 5.26 18.68
C GLN A 85 6.04 6.70 18.28
N LEU A 86 5.88 6.96 16.98
CA LEU A 86 5.51 8.28 16.47
C LEU A 86 4.16 8.74 17.04
N GLN A 87 3.20 7.83 17.14
CA GLN A 87 1.89 8.14 17.69
C GLN A 87 1.96 8.47 19.19
N GLN A 88 2.74 7.73 19.98
CA GLN A 88 2.96 8.04 21.40
C GLN A 88 3.58 9.43 21.61
N LEU A 89 4.44 9.88 20.69
CA LEU A 89 5.03 11.22 20.72
C LEU A 89 4.01 12.32 20.36
N LEU A 90 3.08 12.03 19.46
CA LEU A 90 2.09 12.99 18.96
C LEU A 90 0.84 13.08 19.84
N THR A 91 0.58 12.10 20.72
CA THR A 91 -0.60 12.08 21.59
C THR A 91 -0.27 12.75 22.92
N PRO A 92 -0.89 13.91 23.28
CA PRO A 92 -0.69 14.52 24.59
C PRO A 92 -1.15 13.56 25.70
N LYS A 93 -0.33 13.42 26.74
CA LYS A 93 -0.65 12.61 27.95
C LYS A 93 -1.81 13.23 28.71
N GLY A 94 -3.06 13.03 28.26
CA GLY A 94 -4.27 13.53 28.90
C GLY A 94 -5.29 12.43 29.08
N LYS A 95 -5.46 11.99 30.34
CA LYS A 95 -6.61 11.35 31.01
C LYS A 95 -7.67 10.64 30.15
N ILE A 96 -7.31 9.58 29.41
CA ILE A 96 -8.25 8.62 28.87
C ILE A 96 -7.96 7.27 29.54
N LYS A 97 -9.01 6.53 29.94
CA LYS A 97 -8.86 5.21 30.61
C LYS A 97 -7.97 4.33 29.75
N ALA A 98 -6.86 3.82 30.30
CA ALA A 98 -5.77 3.15 29.62
C ALA A 98 -6.21 2.08 28.57
N SER A 99 -7.20 1.25 28.88
CA SER A 99 -7.64 0.15 27.99
C SER A 99 -8.34 0.62 26.70
N ALA A 100 -9.15 1.66 26.76
CA ALA A 100 -9.83 2.21 25.57
C ALA A 100 -8.87 3.01 24.68
N HIS A 101 -7.87 3.63 25.30
CA HIS A 101 -6.82 4.38 24.60
C HIS A 101 -5.90 3.42 23.83
N ASP A 102 -5.48 2.32 24.42
CA ASP A 102 -4.62 1.33 23.77
C ASP A 102 -5.28 0.70 22.54
N SER A 103 -6.57 0.36 22.62
CA SER A 103 -7.33 -0.17 21.49
C SER A 103 -7.49 0.84 20.36
N TYR A 104 -7.75 2.13 20.68
CA TYR A 104 -7.80 3.21 19.69
C TYR A 104 -6.45 3.37 18.99
N ILE A 105 -5.35 3.41 19.76
CA ILE A 105 -3.98 3.53 19.25
C ILE A 105 -3.67 2.38 18.30
N GLN A 106 -3.92 1.14 18.68
CA GLN A 106 -3.68 -0.03 17.83
C GLN A 106 -4.45 0.06 16.50
N SER A 107 -5.71 0.46 16.55
CA SER A 107 -6.53 0.61 15.35
C SER A 107 -6.01 1.72 14.45
N TYR A 108 -5.60 2.85 15.00
CA TYR A 108 -5.06 3.98 14.24
C TYR A 108 -3.72 3.65 13.59
N VAL A 109 -2.81 2.95 14.33
CA VAL A 109 -1.54 2.44 13.79
C VAL A 109 -1.77 1.50 12.63
N ALA A 110 -2.69 0.53 12.79
CA ALA A 110 -3.02 -0.41 11.74
C ALA A 110 -3.49 0.29 10.45
N ILE A 111 -4.26 1.38 10.58
CA ILE A 111 -4.76 2.14 9.45
C ILE A 111 -3.65 2.99 8.80
N ILE A 112 -2.76 3.60 9.57
CA ILE A 112 -1.58 4.29 9.01
C ILE A 112 -0.76 3.31 8.16
N VAL A 113 -0.48 2.11 8.68
CA VAL A 113 0.26 1.09 7.92
C VAL A 113 -0.52 0.67 6.68
N LEU A 114 -1.84 0.48 6.80
CA LEU A 114 -2.70 0.11 5.68
C LEU A 114 -2.62 1.13 4.53
N PHE A 115 -2.69 2.42 4.82
CA PHE A 115 -2.65 3.47 3.79
C PHE A 115 -1.24 3.76 3.29
N CYS A 116 -0.26 3.89 4.20
CA CYS A 116 1.09 4.36 3.88
C CYS A 116 2.01 3.25 3.37
N ALA A 117 1.90 2.03 3.91
CA ALA A 117 2.78 0.89 3.59
C ALA A 117 2.06 -0.19 2.77
N SER A 118 0.95 0.15 2.09
CA SER A 118 0.26 -0.81 1.23
C SER A 118 1.06 -1.10 -0.04
N GLY A 119 1.15 -2.39 -0.43
CA GLY A 119 1.81 -2.78 -1.67
C GLY A 119 1.26 -2.07 -2.91
N THR A 120 -0.06 -1.83 -2.96
CA THR A 120 -0.72 -1.08 -4.03
C THR A 120 -0.24 0.38 -4.09
N GLY A 121 -0.09 1.03 -2.92
CA GLY A 121 0.37 2.42 -2.83
C GLY A 121 1.83 2.57 -3.23
N VAL A 122 2.69 1.70 -2.71
CA VAL A 122 4.13 1.70 -3.03
C VAL A 122 4.34 1.41 -4.52
N PHE A 123 3.79 0.31 -5.02
CA PHE A 123 3.93 -0.06 -6.43
C PHE A 123 3.30 0.97 -7.37
N GLY A 124 2.10 1.47 -7.06
CA GLY A 124 1.42 2.48 -7.89
C GLY A 124 2.21 3.78 -7.99
N ALA A 125 2.79 4.26 -6.88
CA ALA A 125 3.63 5.45 -6.87
C ALA A 125 4.93 5.27 -7.68
N MET A 126 5.61 4.14 -7.52
CA MET A 126 6.81 3.82 -8.28
C MET A 126 6.49 3.69 -9.77
N ARG A 127 5.42 3.00 -10.14
CA ARG A 127 4.99 2.84 -11.53
C ARG A 127 4.68 4.19 -12.18
N GLU A 128 3.92 5.06 -11.52
CA GLU A 128 3.64 6.40 -12.05
C GLU A 128 4.92 7.22 -12.22
N GLY A 129 5.82 7.17 -11.24
CA GLY A 129 7.12 7.85 -11.34
C GLY A 129 7.95 7.40 -12.53
N MET A 130 7.90 6.10 -12.90
CA MET A 130 8.63 5.55 -14.05
C MET A 130 7.93 5.74 -15.39
N THR A 131 6.61 5.53 -15.43
CA THR A 131 5.87 5.42 -16.69
C THR A 131 4.90 6.57 -16.94
N GLY A 132 4.61 7.40 -15.93
CA GLY A 132 3.55 8.42 -15.96
C GLY A 132 2.14 7.86 -15.84
N ASP A 133 1.98 6.53 -15.66
CA ASP A 133 0.68 5.84 -15.55
C ASP A 133 0.14 5.87 -14.13
N ALA A 134 -0.80 6.78 -13.86
CA ALA A 134 -1.45 6.95 -12.55
C ALA A 134 -2.60 5.95 -12.29
N SER A 135 -2.94 5.06 -13.23
CA SER A 135 -4.15 4.23 -13.18
C SER A 135 -4.31 3.43 -11.89
N ILE A 136 -3.21 2.89 -11.36
CA ILE A 136 -3.20 2.10 -10.12
C ILE A 136 -3.48 2.99 -8.91
N LEU A 137 -2.88 4.18 -8.83
CA LEU A 137 -3.14 5.11 -7.72
C LEU A 137 -4.54 5.72 -7.80
N ILE A 138 -5.09 5.93 -8.99
CA ILE A 138 -6.47 6.36 -9.17
C ILE A 138 -7.44 5.27 -8.71
N ALA A 139 -7.21 4.00 -9.10
CA ALA A 139 -8.01 2.88 -8.60
C ALA A 139 -7.91 2.76 -7.07
N LYS A 140 -6.68 2.90 -6.52
CA LYS A 140 -6.46 2.95 -5.08
C LYS A 140 -7.20 4.12 -4.41
N ALA A 141 -7.24 5.28 -5.03
CA ALA A 141 -7.92 6.45 -4.48
C ALA A 141 -9.42 6.19 -4.23
N PHE A 142 -10.10 5.49 -5.13
CA PHE A 142 -11.48 5.04 -4.89
C PHE A 142 -11.57 4.10 -3.67
N LEU A 143 -10.67 3.11 -3.59
CA LEU A 143 -10.65 2.18 -2.46
C LEU A 143 -10.37 2.90 -1.15
N ASP A 144 -9.38 3.78 -1.15
CA ASP A 144 -8.94 4.53 0.02
C ASP A 144 -10.00 5.55 0.49
N PHE A 145 -10.73 6.18 -0.43
CA PHE A 145 -11.84 7.08 -0.09
C PHE A 145 -12.89 6.37 0.77
N PHE A 146 -13.39 5.22 0.32
CA PHE A 146 -14.39 4.46 1.07
C PHE A 146 -13.81 3.88 2.36
N THR A 147 -12.58 3.37 2.31
CA THR A 147 -11.89 2.84 3.48
C THR A 147 -11.69 3.93 4.54
N ALA A 148 -11.21 5.10 4.15
CA ALA A 148 -11.06 6.26 5.03
C ALA A 148 -12.40 6.71 5.62
N THR A 149 -13.47 6.73 4.80
CA THR A 149 -14.82 7.06 5.27
C THR A 149 -15.29 6.06 6.34
N ILE A 150 -15.11 4.75 6.11
CA ILE A 150 -15.52 3.72 7.05
C ILE A 150 -14.76 3.83 8.38
N PHE A 151 -13.43 3.96 8.31
CA PHE A 151 -12.61 4.05 9.52
C PHE A 151 -12.81 5.37 10.27
N ALA A 152 -13.02 6.48 9.56
CA ALA A 152 -13.28 7.77 10.19
C ALA A 152 -14.62 7.82 10.93
N CYS A 153 -15.59 6.98 10.58
CA CYS A 153 -16.82 6.81 11.38
C CYS A 153 -16.54 6.34 12.82
N THR A 154 -15.44 5.61 13.04
CA THR A 154 -15.06 5.09 14.36
C THR A 154 -13.90 5.84 14.99
N LEU A 155 -12.90 6.25 14.21
CA LEU A 155 -11.68 6.90 14.68
C LEU A 155 -11.72 8.42 14.53
N GLY A 156 -12.77 8.96 13.92
CA GLY A 156 -12.96 10.40 13.76
C GLY A 156 -12.00 11.03 12.75
N ILE A 157 -11.83 12.33 12.85
CA ILE A 157 -11.09 13.19 11.91
C ILE A 157 -9.59 12.83 11.80
N ALA A 158 -9.03 12.11 12.77
CA ALA A 158 -7.63 11.69 12.76
C ALA A 158 -7.28 10.87 11.49
N VAL A 159 -8.24 10.15 10.91
CA VAL A 159 -8.04 9.39 9.66
C VAL A 159 -7.71 10.33 8.49
N ALA A 160 -8.33 11.50 8.42
CA ALA A 160 -8.03 12.48 7.37
C ALA A 160 -6.57 12.96 7.44
N ALA A 161 -5.97 13.05 8.63
CA ALA A 161 -4.58 13.47 8.81
C ALA A 161 -3.56 12.48 8.18
N ILE A 162 -3.96 11.23 7.97
CA ILE A 162 -3.10 10.21 7.32
C ILE A 162 -2.79 10.57 5.86
N SER A 163 -3.63 11.39 5.22
CA SER A 163 -3.39 11.87 3.85
C SER A 163 -2.03 12.55 3.68
N VAL A 164 -1.53 13.26 4.70
CA VAL A 164 -0.27 14.00 4.65
C VAL A 164 0.95 13.06 4.58
N PRO A 165 1.20 12.16 5.57
CA PRO A 165 2.32 11.24 5.49
C PRO A 165 2.22 10.30 4.27
N MET A 166 1.01 9.87 3.89
CA MET A 166 0.81 9.06 2.71
C MET A 166 1.24 9.79 1.43
N LEU A 167 0.85 11.07 1.27
CA LEU A 167 1.26 11.89 0.13
C LEU A 167 2.78 12.01 0.06
N LEU A 168 3.44 12.33 1.17
CA LEU A 168 4.90 12.47 1.23
C LEU A 168 5.62 11.18 0.84
N ILE A 169 5.16 10.04 1.35
CA ILE A 169 5.73 8.73 1.02
C ILE A 169 5.55 8.43 -0.48
N GLN A 170 4.36 8.62 -1.02
CA GLN A 170 4.08 8.33 -2.43
C GLN A 170 4.84 9.25 -3.38
N LEU A 171 4.97 10.55 -3.06
CA LEU A 171 5.78 11.48 -3.85
C LEU A 171 7.27 11.12 -3.81
N THR A 172 7.79 10.75 -2.65
CA THR A 172 9.18 10.30 -2.50
C THR A 172 9.43 9.04 -3.33
N LEU A 173 8.53 8.06 -3.26
CA LEU A 173 8.65 6.83 -4.04
C LEU A 173 8.58 7.09 -5.54
N ALA A 174 7.68 7.95 -6.00
CA ALA A 174 7.57 8.34 -7.40
C ALA A 174 8.83 9.07 -7.89
N ALA A 175 9.38 9.99 -7.09
CA ALA A 175 10.61 10.71 -7.42
C ALA A 175 11.82 9.75 -7.49
N CYS A 176 11.98 8.85 -6.52
CA CYS A 176 13.04 7.84 -6.54
C CYS A 176 12.92 6.91 -7.76
N ALA A 177 11.70 6.50 -8.10
CA ALA A 177 11.44 5.63 -9.24
C ALA A 177 11.73 6.34 -10.58
N ALA A 178 11.42 7.64 -10.71
CA ALA A 178 11.73 8.42 -11.89
C ALA A 178 13.25 8.53 -12.17
N ILE A 179 14.08 8.54 -11.12
CA ILE A 179 15.55 8.53 -11.25
C ILE A 179 16.05 7.20 -11.83
N ILE A 180 15.39 6.10 -11.51
CA ILE A 180 15.76 4.76 -11.96
C ILE A 180 15.28 4.49 -13.39
N MET A 181 14.22 5.14 -13.83
CA MET A 181 13.57 4.91 -15.12
C MET A 181 14.52 4.90 -16.34
N PRO A 182 15.50 5.83 -16.49
CA PRO A 182 16.42 5.81 -17.63
C PRO A 182 17.30 4.56 -17.72
N LEU A 183 17.43 3.81 -16.62
CA LEU A 183 18.23 2.58 -16.54
C LEU A 183 17.38 1.33 -16.81
N THR A 184 16.08 1.46 -17.08
CA THR A 184 15.15 0.36 -17.23
C THR A 184 14.86 0.04 -18.69
N THR A 185 14.60 -1.25 -18.95
CA THR A 185 14.11 -1.73 -20.25
C THR A 185 12.60 -2.07 -20.14
N PRO A 186 11.87 -2.16 -21.29
CA PRO A 186 10.48 -2.61 -21.27
C PRO A 186 10.27 -3.96 -20.60
N MET A 187 11.22 -4.89 -20.72
CA MET A 187 11.18 -6.20 -20.05
C MET A 187 11.30 -6.06 -18.53
N MET A 188 12.26 -5.26 -18.06
CA MET A 188 12.42 -4.96 -16.63
C MET A 188 11.15 -4.33 -16.02
N LEU A 189 10.49 -3.42 -16.76
CA LEU A 189 9.22 -2.81 -16.34
C LEU A 189 8.07 -3.82 -16.30
N ALA A 190 8.03 -4.77 -17.25
CA ALA A 190 7.04 -5.83 -17.25
C ALA A 190 7.21 -6.78 -16.06
N ASP A 191 8.44 -7.20 -15.76
CA ASP A 191 8.77 -8.05 -14.61
C ASP A 191 8.52 -7.33 -13.28
N PHE A 192 8.93 -6.06 -13.17
CA PHE A 192 8.61 -5.20 -12.02
C PHE A 192 7.10 -5.09 -11.80
N SER A 193 6.33 -4.89 -12.89
CA SER A 193 4.88 -4.80 -12.83
C SER A 193 4.24 -6.13 -12.38
N ALA A 194 4.79 -7.27 -12.83
CA ALA A 194 4.32 -8.58 -12.41
C ALA A 194 4.60 -8.87 -10.93
N VAL A 195 5.78 -8.50 -10.43
CA VAL A 195 6.10 -8.56 -8.98
C VAL A 195 5.15 -7.65 -8.19
N GLY A 196 4.90 -6.42 -8.67
CA GLY A 196 3.88 -5.53 -8.09
C GLY A 196 2.50 -6.17 -8.09
N GLY A 197 2.14 -6.88 -9.15
CA GLY A 197 0.90 -7.67 -9.24
C GLY A 197 0.80 -8.73 -8.14
N MET A 198 1.89 -9.45 -7.83
CA MET A 198 1.94 -10.40 -6.71
C MET A 198 1.69 -9.72 -5.35
N LEU A 199 2.23 -8.52 -5.14
CA LEU A 199 1.94 -7.75 -3.93
C LEU A 199 0.46 -7.32 -3.85
N LEU A 200 -0.15 -6.95 -4.98
CA LEU A 200 -1.57 -6.61 -5.02
C LEU A 200 -2.46 -7.84 -4.75
N VAL A 201 -2.10 -9.01 -5.28
CA VAL A 201 -2.78 -10.28 -4.97
C VAL A 201 -2.69 -10.58 -3.47
N ALA A 202 -1.50 -10.50 -2.88
CA ALA A 202 -1.29 -10.72 -1.45
C ALA A 202 -2.09 -9.70 -0.60
N THR A 203 -2.12 -8.43 -1.01
CA THR A 203 -2.91 -7.36 -0.37
C THR A 203 -4.41 -7.68 -0.45
N GLY A 204 -4.90 -8.09 -1.61
CA GLY A 204 -6.31 -8.45 -1.81
C GLY A 204 -6.75 -9.63 -0.95
N LEU A 205 -5.93 -10.69 -0.88
CA LEU A 205 -6.18 -11.85 -0.01
C LEU A 205 -6.19 -11.47 1.47
N ARG A 206 -5.30 -10.56 1.89
CA ARG A 206 -5.25 -10.01 3.25
C ARG A 206 -6.52 -9.20 3.57
N ILE A 207 -6.95 -8.32 2.67
CA ILE A 207 -8.16 -7.50 2.85
C ILE A 207 -9.42 -8.38 2.91
N CYS A 208 -9.50 -9.42 2.08
CA CYS A 208 -10.59 -10.40 2.12
C CYS A 208 -10.58 -11.32 3.36
N GLY A 209 -9.53 -11.26 4.18
CA GLY A 209 -9.38 -12.14 5.35
C GLY A 209 -9.09 -13.60 5.02
N ILE A 210 -8.73 -13.90 3.76
CA ILE A 210 -8.45 -15.28 3.30
C ILE A 210 -7.08 -15.75 3.81
N LYS A 211 -6.04 -14.92 3.65
CA LYS A 211 -4.69 -15.19 4.14
C LYS A 211 -4.00 -13.89 4.54
N MET A 212 -3.45 -13.86 5.74
CA MET A 212 -2.71 -12.72 6.29
C MET A 212 -1.25 -12.75 5.82
N PHE A 213 -1.00 -12.20 4.62
CA PHE A 213 0.36 -12.00 4.15
C PHE A 213 0.99 -10.77 4.82
N ALA A 214 2.28 -10.87 5.16
CA ALA A 214 3.10 -9.74 5.60
C ALA A 214 3.54 -8.93 4.38
N VAL A 215 2.62 -8.14 3.80
CA VAL A 215 2.83 -7.45 2.51
C VAL A 215 4.02 -6.49 2.56
N VAL A 216 4.28 -5.88 3.72
CA VAL A 216 5.44 -5.00 3.91
C VAL A 216 6.77 -5.77 3.76
N ASN A 217 6.80 -7.03 4.23
CA ASN A 217 7.97 -7.89 4.05
C ASN A 217 8.17 -8.32 2.59
N MET A 218 7.16 -8.16 1.72
CA MET A 218 7.28 -8.40 0.28
C MET A 218 7.83 -7.18 -0.49
N LEU A 219 7.88 -5.98 0.09
CA LEU A 219 8.32 -4.76 -0.61
C LEU A 219 9.75 -4.83 -1.20
N PRO A 220 10.75 -5.48 -0.57
CA PRO A 220 12.06 -5.62 -1.17
C PRO A 220 12.04 -6.34 -2.53
N ALA A 221 11.03 -7.17 -2.80
CA ALA A 221 10.87 -7.82 -4.11
C ALA A 221 10.75 -6.81 -5.27
N LEU A 222 10.11 -5.65 -5.04
CA LEU A 222 10.02 -4.59 -6.05
C LEU A 222 11.40 -4.02 -6.41
N VAL A 223 12.25 -3.84 -5.41
CA VAL A 223 13.61 -3.33 -5.62
C VAL A 223 14.47 -4.37 -6.35
N LEU A 224 14.30 -5.65 -6.03
CA LEU A 224 15.05 -6.75 -6.62
C LEU A 224 14.57 -7.13 -8.03
N ALA A 225 13.33 -6.83 -8.38
CA ALA A 225 12.75 -7.22 -9.67
C ALA A 225 13.58 -6.74 -10.86
N MET A 226 14.02 -5.48 -10.86
CA MET A 226 14.79 -4.89 -11.96
C MET A 226 16.21 -5.45 -12.07
N PRO A 227 17.04 -5.50 -11.00
CA PRO A 227 18.36 -6.11 -11.07
C PRO A 227 18.33 -7.58 -11.47
N ILE A 228 17.36 -8.36 -10.96
CA ILE A 228 17.21 -9.76 -11.31
C ILE A 228 16.78 -9.91 -12.78
N SER A 229 15.87 -9.06 -13.29
CA SER A 229 15.48 -9.05 -14.69
C SER A 229 16.64 -8.70 -15.61
N ALA A 230 17.47 -7.70 -15.23
CA ALA A 230 18.67 -7.34 -15.99
C ALA A 230 19.68 -8.49 -16.02
N ALA A 231 19.95 -9.13 -14.88
CA ALA A 231 20.83 -10.28 -14.79
C ALA A 231 20.29 -11.47 -15.62
N TRP A 232 18.99 -11.72 -15.54
CA TRP A 232 18.35 -12.79 -16.32
C TRP A 232 18.55 -12.60 -17.82
N THR A 233 18.34 -11.38 -18.31
CA THR A 233 18.55 -11.04 -19.72
C THR A 233 20.01 -11.20 -20.16
N LEU A 234 20.98 -10.91 -19.28
CA LEU A 234 22.40 -11.08 -19.57
C LEU A 234 22.83 -12.55 -19.69
N PHE A 235 22.21 -13.45 -18.91
CA PHE A 235 22.64 -14.86 -18.85
C PHE A 235 21.79 -15.82 -19.71
N PHE A 236 20.55 -15.45 -20.04
CA PHE A 236 19.57 -16.35 -20.64
C PHE A 236 18.86 -15.81 -21.90
N ALA A 237 19.10 -14.56 -22.30
CA ALA A 237 18.62 -13.98 -23.54
C ALA A 237 19.79 -13.65 -24.47
#